data_20ad8856ef56037af4be430b7fb1af9c
#
_entry.id   20ad8856ef56037af4be430b7fb1af9c
#
_cell.length_a   1.000
_cell.length_b   1.000
_cell.length_c   1.000
_cell.angle_alpha   90.00
_cell.angle_beta   90.00
_cell.angle_gamma   90.00
#
_symmetry.space_group_name_H-M   'P 1'
#
loop_
_entity.id
_entity.type
_entity.pdbx_description
1 polymer ?
#
loop_
_entity_poly.entity_id
_entity_poly.type
_entity_poly.pdbx_seq_one_letter_code
_entity_poly.pdbx_strand_id
1 'polypeptide(L)'
;IEIAFTHSNQNGEEYYSFVNGQHTTLGGTHQAAFKKYIAEAIKEFSGKSFEYGDIRNGIVAAISINIQEPMFESQTKIKLGSLSTAPEGGISIDKFIGDFVKTQVDNYLHKNPLVAEIILKKVSDNEKERKEMAGLAKVARERNKKANLHNRKLRDCRVHLNDARGNLQEESCIFITEGDSASGSITKSRNVNTQAVFSLRGKPLNCFGLTKKVCYENEEFNLLQAALNIEDGIDGLRYNKVIVATDADVDGMHIRLLMITFFLQFFPELIKKGHVYILQTPLFRVRGRKSKIGKAKLKMLQEAVEETDKKHNRQISASADFITQYCYSEAERKQAIEDLGPDPEITRFKGLGEISPDEFRHFIGEDIRLEQVTLNKSDQVAGLLEYYMGKNTMERQNFIIDNLIVEEDRTEEEMQEELANPAKA
;
A
#
# COMPACT_ATOMS: atom_id res chain seq x y z
N ILE A 1 -12.70 -20.59 28.62
CA ILE A 1 -12.75 -19.98 27.25
C ILE A 1 -13.78 -18.87 27.30
N GLU A 2 -13.41 -17.70 26.73
CA GLU A 2 -14.32 -16.59 26.50
C GLU A 2 -14.25 -16.23 25.01
N ILE A 3 -15.39 -16.00 24.38
CA ILE A 3 -15.50 -15.61 22.98
C ILE A 3 -16.48 -14.46 22.81
N ALA A 4 -16.16 -13.56 21.91
CA ALA A 4 -17.05 -12.51 21.43
C ALA A 4 -16.89 -12.39 19.91
N PHE A 5 -17.97 -12.21 19.17
CA PHE A 5 -17.90 -12.00 17.73
C PHE A 5 -19.09 -11.20 17.21
N THR A 6 -18.86 -10.55 16.10
CA THR A 6 -19.86 -9.83 15.31
C THR A 6 -19.48 -9.88 13.83
N HIS A 7 -20.40 -9.47 12.95
CA HIS A 7 -20.12 -9.25 11.55
C HIS A 7 -20.19 -7.75 11.24
N SER A 8 -19.13 -7.23 10.64
CA SER A 8 -19.06 -5.87 10.12
C SER A 8 -19.48 -5.82 8.64
N ASN A 9 -19.64 -4.62 8.11
CA ASN A 9 -19.85 -4.42 6.67
C ASN A 9 -18.53 -4.37 5.86
N GLN A 10 -17.39 -4.47 6.54
CA GLN A 10 -16.10 -4.53 5.89
C GLN A 10 -15.81 -5.94 5.39
N ASN A 11 -15.11 -6.06 4.27
CA ASN A 11 -14.63 -7.34 3.78
C ASN A 11 -13.37 -7.77 4.55
N GLY A 12 -13.23 -9.08 4.75
CA GLY A 12 -12.09 -9.67 5.45
C GLY A 12 -12.45 -10.25 6.80
N GLU A 13 -11.44 -10.64 7.55
CA GLU A 13 -11.56 -11.29 8.86
C GLU A 13 -10.63 -10.55 9.85
N GLU A 14 -11.14 -10.22 11.03
CA GLU A 14 -10.36 -9.59 12.08
C GLU A 14 -10.48 -10.41 13.38
N TYR A 15 -9.32 -10.77 13.97
CA TYR A 15 -9.29 -11.60 15.16
C TYR A 15 -8.34 -11.05 16.20
N TYR A 16 -8.83 -11.01 17.43
CA TYR A 16 -8.07 -10.70 18.63
C TYR A 16 -7.97 -11.97 19.48
N SER A 17 -6.76 -12.42 19.80
CA SER A 17 -6.60 -13.65 20.54
C SER A 17 -5.69 -13.50 21.76
N PHE A 18 -6.07 -14.17 22.86
CA PHE A 18 -5.39 -14.05 24.14
C PHE A 18 -5.20 -15.43 24.76
N VAL A 19 -4.07 -15.62 25.44
CA VAL A 19 -3.74 -16.81 26.20
C VAL A 19 -3.23 -16.39 27.58
N ASN A 20 -3.93 -16.81 28.66
CA ASN A 20 -3.60 -16.43 30.05
C ASN A 20 -3.43 -14.90 30.20
N GLY A 21 -4.29 -14.12 29.54
CA GLY A 21 -4.23 -12.64 29.52
C GLY A 21 -3.19 -12.03 28.57
N GLN A 22 -2.30 -12.84 27.98
CA GLN A 22 -1.30 -12.36 27.02
C GLN A 22 -1.91 -12.25 25.62
N HIS A 23 -1.83 -11.05 24.99
CA HIS A 23 -2.28 -10.83 23.61
C HIS A 23 -1.34 -11.51 22.61
N THR A 24 -1.89 -12.45 21.83
CA THR A 24 -1.17 -13.17 20.80
C THR A 24 -1.41 -12.52 19.43
N THR A 25 -0.65 -11.51 19.10
CA THR A 25 -0.86 -10.68 17.90
C THR A 25 -0.73 -11.44 16.58
N LEU A 26 0.02 -12.54 16.56
CA LEU A 26 0.15 -13.46 15.41
C LEU A 26 -0.74 -14.70 15.55
N GLY A 27 -1.66 -14.69 16.52
CA GLY A 27 -2.59 -15.80 16.73
C GLY A 27 -1.93 -17.05 17.31
N GLY A 28 -2.14 -18.17 16.67
CA GLY A 28 -1.63 -19.48 17.05
C GLY A 28 -2.70 -20.57 16.94
N THR A 29 -2.44 -21.73 17.56
CA THR A 29 -3.31 -22.93 17.48
C THR A 29 -4.74 -22.66 17.95
N HIS A 30 -4.93 -21.87 19.01
CA HIS A 30 -6.24 -21.49 19.54
C HIS A 30 -7.05 -20.62 18.58
N GLN A 31 -6.42 -19.63 17.95
CA GLN A 31 -7.10 -18.78 16.97
C GLN A 31 -7.47 -19.59 15.72
N ALA A 32 -6.58 -20.48 15.26
CA ALA A 32 -6.85 -21.34 14.11
C ALA A 32 -8.05 -22.28 14.38
N ALA A 33 -8.10 -22.89 15.55
CA ALA A 33 -9.24 -23.72 15.98
C ALA A 33 -10.53 -22.88 16.04
N PHE A 34 -10.48 -21.69 16.64
CA PHE A 34 -11.65 -20.82 16.72
C PHE A 34 -12.20 -20.44 15.35
N LYS A 35 -11.34 -20.02 14.41
CA LYS A 35 -11.72 -19.71 13.02
C LYS A 35 -12.42 -20.88 12.32
N LYS A 36 -11.94 -22.08 12.53
CA LYS A 36 -12.52 -23.30 11.96
C LYS A 36 -13.90 -23.56 12.53
N TYR A 37 -13.99 -23.64 13.86
CA TYR A 37 -15.21 -24.11 14.52
C TYR A 37 -16.34 -23.10 14.60
N ILE A 38 -16.07 -21.79 14.58
CA ILE A 38 -17.14 -20.79 14.46
C ILE A 38 -17.83 -20.87 13.10
N ALA A 39 -17.05 -21.07 12.03
CA ALA A 39 -17.61 -21.24 10.70
C ALA A 39 -18.40 -22.57 10.58
N GLU A 40 -17.90 -23.64 11.20
CA GLU A 40 -18.55 -24.94 11.21
C GLU A 40 -19.87 -24.89 11.99
N ALA A 41 -19.90 -24.28 13.19
CA ALA A 41 -21.09 -24.13 14.00
C ALA A 41 -22.20 -23.34 13.29
N ILE A 42 -21.88 -22.20 12.68
CA ILE A 42 -22.85 -21.39 11.91
C ILE A 42 -23.34 -22.16 10.68
N LYS A 43 -22.46 -22.90 9.99
CA LYS A 43 -22.84 -23.74 8.86
C LYS A 43 -23.80 -24.86 9.27
N GLU A 44 -23.48 -25.60 10.33
CA GLU A 44 -24.33 -26.68 10.89
C GLU A 44 -25.68 -26.14 11.32
N PHE A 45 -25.71 -25.02 12.06
CA PHE A 45 -26.94 -24.35 12.47
C PHE A 45 -27.84 -23.96 11.29
N SER A 46 -27.23 -23.43 10.20
CA SER A 46 -27.98 -22.98 9.02
C SER A 46 -28.58 -24.11 8.19
N GLY A 47 -28.08 -25.34 8.30
CA GLY A 47 -28.44 -26.48 7.45
C GLY A 47 -28.13 -26.27 5.96
N LYS A 48 -27.40 -25.22 5.60
CA LYS A 48 -27.03 -24.86 4.21
C LYS A 48 -25.57 -25.14 3.92
N SER A 49 -25.22 -25.36 2.64
CA SER A 49 -23.86 -25.64 2.20
C SER A 49 -23.04 -24.38 1.96
N PHE A 50 -23.08 -23.40 2.87
CA PHE A 50 -22.23 -22.21 2.78
C PHE A 50 -20.75 -22.59 2.77
N GLU A 51 -19.92 -21.81 2.04
CA GLU A 51 -18.48 -21.89 2.18
C GLU A 51 -18.02 -21.19 3.45
N TYR A 52 -16.99 -21.73 4.10
CA TYR A 52 -16.46 -21.16 5.34
C TYR A 52 -15.95 -19.72 5.15
N GLY A 53 -15.46 -19.39 3.96
CA GLY A 53 -15.08 -18.03 3.60
C GLY A 53 -16.24 -17.04 3.64
N ASP A 54 -17.43 -17.44 3.15
CA ASP A 54 -18.63 -16.59 3.17
C ASP A 54 -19.12 -16.33 4.61
N ILE A 55 -18.97 -17.34 5.48
CA ILE A 55 -19.34 -17.21 6.90
C ILE A 55 -18.39 -16.27 7.63
N ARG A 56 -17.08 -16.35 7.34
CA ARG A 56 -16.08 -15.55 8.03
C ARG A 56 -15.89 -14.15 7.43
N ASN A 57 -16.38 -13.89 6.21
CA ASN A 57 -16.22 -12.58 5.61
C ASN A 57 -16.99 -11.49 6.38
N GLY A 58 -16.27 -10.49 6.86
CA GLY A 58 -16.77 -9.42 7.71
C GLY A 58 -16.72 -9.74 9.21
N ILE A 59 -16.25 -10.93 9.62
CA ILE A 59 -16.19 -11.28 11.04
C ILE A 59 -15.14 -10.44 11.78
N VAL A 60 -15.54 -9.91 12.93
CA VAL A 60 -14.64 -9.33 13.94
C VAL A 60 -14.86 -10.14 15.21
N ALA A 61 -13.81 -10.79 15.70
CA ALA A 61 -13.95 -11.72 16.80
C ALA A 61 -12.76 -11.69 17.76
N ALA A 62 -13.05 -11.99 19.03
CA ALA A 62 -12.07 -12.16 20.08
C ALA A 62 -12.19 -13.54 20.72
N ILE A 63 -11.07 -14.16 21.05
CA ILE A 63 -10.99 -15.39 21.85
C ILE A 63 -9.94 -15.24 22.95
N SER A 64 -10.32 -15.59 24.17
CA SER A 64 -9.42 -15.70 25.32
C SER A 64 -9.51 -17.10 25.91
N ILE A 65 -8.35 -17.73 26.12
CA ILE A 65 -8.25 -19.05 26.74
C ILE A 65 -7.25 -19.03 27.90
N ASN A 66 -7.52 -19.85 28.91
CA ASN A 66 -6.58 -20.14 29.98
C ASN A 66 -6.18 -21.62 29.92
N ILE A 67 -4.87 -21.89 29.81
CA ILE A 67 -4.29 -23.22 29.72
C ILE A 67 -3.06 -23.33 30.64
N GLN A 68 -2.66 -24.55 30.97
CA GLN A 68 -1.48 -24.81 31.78
C GLN A 68 -0.22 -24.73 30.93
N GLU A 69 0.79 -24.06 31.44
CA GLU A 69 2.15 -23.95 30.83
C GLU A 69 2.12 -23.72 29.31
N PRO A 70 1.57 -22.59 28.84
CA PRO A 70 1.48 -22.32 27.41
C PRO A 70 2.87 -22.20 26.78
N MET A 71 3.09 -22.95 25.69
CA MET A 71 4.28 -22.82 24.87
C MET A 71 4.00 -21.85 23.72
N PHE A 72 4.88 -20.86 23.57
CA PHE A 72 4.83 -19.88 22.48
C PHE A 72 5.97 -20.14 21.50
N GLU A 73 5.76 -19.79 20.22
CA GLU A 73 6.79 -19.97 19.17
C GLU A 73 8.00 -19.04 19.36
N SER A 74 7.87 -17.97 20.15
CA SER A 74 8.94 -17.01 20.44
C SER A 74 8.86 -16.47 21.85
N GLN A 75 9.96 -15.91 22.34
CA GLN A 75 10.04 -15.26 23.66
C GLN A 75 9.13 -14.04 23.78
N THR A 76 8.74 -13.41 22.68
CA THR A 76 7.80 -12.28 22.64
C THR A 76 6.35 -12.71 22.91
N LYS A 77 6.06 -14.01 22.96
CA LYS A 77 4.73 -14.59 23.26
C LYS A 77 3.60 -14.12 22.35
N ILE A 78 3.91 -13.76 21.13
CA ILE A 78 2.96 -13.22 20.16
C ILE A 78 2.17 -14.29 19.39
N LYS A 79 2.60 -15.57 19.47
CA LYS A 79 1.95 -16.70 18.80
C LYS A 79 1.97 -17.95 19.67
N LEU A 80 0.80 -18.55 19.92
CA LEU A 80 0.69 -19.80 20.67
C LEU A 80 1.08 -21.01 19.81
N GLY A 81 2.03 -21.80 20.30
CA GLY A 81 2.48 -23.05 19.70
C GLY A 81 1.92 -24.31 20.36
N SER A 82 1.37 -24.23 21.60
CA SER A 82 0.83 -25.40 22.33
C SER A 82 -0.22 -26.16 21.50
N LEU A 83 -0.12 -27.48 21.47
CA LEU A 83 -1.11 -28.36 20.82
C LEU A 83 -2.13 -28.94 21.82
N SER A 84 -1.83 -28.90 23.13
CA SER A 84 -2.69 -29.40 24.21
C SER A 84 -2.89 -28.36 25.29
N THR A 85 -3.91 -28.55 26.13
CA THR A 85 -4.28 -27.64 27.24
C THR A 85 -3.39 -27.79 28.47
N ALA A 86 -2.62 -28.87 28.54
CA ALA A 86 -1.63 -29.12 29.58
C ALA A 86 -0.46 -29.94 29.01
N PRO A 87 0.76 -29.87 29.57
CA PRO A 87 1.91 -30.65 29.12
C PRO A 87 1.69 -32.15 29.18
N GLU A 88 1.05 -32.62 30.24
CA GLU A 88 0.71 -34.04 30.43
C GLU A 88 -0.79 -34.20 30.67
N GLY A 89 -1.41 -35.15 29.94
CA GLY A 89 -2.83 -35.53 30.11
C GLY A 89 -3.85 -34.49 29.62
N GLY A 90 -3.40 -33.37 28.99
CA GLY A 90 -4.30 -32.35 28.45
C GLY A 90 -4.99 -32.79 27.18
N ILE A 91 -6.19 -32.27 26.94
CA ILE A 91 -6.88 -32.44 25.66
C ILE A 91 -6.29 -31.52 24.60
N SER A 92 -6.42 -31.87 23.33
CA SER A 92 -5.92 -31.02 22.26
C SER A 92 -6.65 -29.66 22.24
N ILE A 93 -5.91 -28.57 21.93
CA ILE A 93 -6.45 -27.21 21.78
C ILE A 93 -7.59 -27.20 20.75
N ASP A 94 -7.42 -27.92 19.63
CA ASP A 94 -8.45 -28.03 18.59
C ASP A 94 -9.77 -28.60 19.15
N LYS A 95 -9.69 -29.71 19.88
CA LYS A 95 -10.88 -30.31 20.49
C LYS A 95 -11.48 -29.45 21.62
N PHE A 96 -10.60 -28.89 22.49
CA PHE A 96 -11.02 -28.03 23.60
C PHE A 96 -11.84 -26.82 23.14
N ILE A 97 -11.39 -26.16 22.11
CA ILE A 97 -12.06 -25.00 21.53
C ILE A 97 -13.24 -25.44 20.67
N GLY A 98 -13.09 -26.53 19.91
CA GLY A 98 -14.12 -27.01 19.01
C GLY A 98 -15.39 -27.40 19.75
N ASP A 99 -15.27 -28.21 20.79
CA ASP A 99 -16.42 -28.67 21.62
C ASP A 99 -17.13 -27.47 22.29
N PHE A 100 -16.35 -26.50 22.78
CA PHE A 100 -16.92 -25.29 23.40
C PHE A 100 -17.64 -24.42 22.36
N VAL A 101 -16.96 -24.06 21.26
CA VAL A 101 -17.50 -23.14 20.26
C VAL A 101 -18.75 -23.72 19.61
N LYS A 102 -18.72 -24.98 19.18
CA LYS A 102 -19.90 -25.64 18.59
C LYS A 102 -21.09 -25.61 19.54
N THR A 103 -20.91 -26.04 20.78
CA THR A 103 -22.00 -26.10 21.75
C THR A 103 -22.53 -24.72 22.11
N GLN A 104 -21.65 -23.76 22.41
CA GLN A 104 -22.09 -22.44 22.88
C GLN A 104 -22.68 -21.58 21.76
N VAL A 105 -22.11 -21.62 20.55
CA VAL A 105 -22.61 -20.85 19.39
C VAL A 105 -23.98 -21.41 18.97
N ASP A 106 -24.13 -22.73 18.87
CA ASP A 106 -25.39 -23.35 18.53
C ASP A 106 -26.48 -22.98 19.56
N ASN A 107 -26.20 -23.14 20.85
CA ASN A 107 -27.10 -22.74 21.92
C ASN A 107 -27.49 -21.26 21.89
N TYR A 108 -26.48 -20.39 21.58
CA TYR A 108 -26.72 -18.96 21.50
C TYR A 108 -27.62 -18.58 20.33
N LEU A 109 -27.39 -19.16 19.15
CA LEU A 109 -28.21 -18.90 17.96
C LEU A 109 -29.66 -19.39 18.13
N HIS A 110 -29.85 -20.55 18.76
CA HIS A 110 -31.19 -21.03 19.07
C HIS A 110 -31.95 -20.16 20.08
N LYS A 111 -31.23 -19.60 21.07
CA LYS A 111 -31.83 -18.68 22.06
C LYS A 111 -32.12 -17.29 21.52
N ASN A 112 -31.41 -16.87 20.46
CA ASN A 112 -31.49 -15.54 19.91
C ASN A 112 -31.81 -15.56 18.40
N PRO A 113 -33.04 -15.94 18.00
CA PRO A 113 -33.39 -16.14 16.59
C PRO A 113 -33.21 -14.88 15.71
N LEU A 114 -33.44 -13.68 16.25
CA LEU A 114 -33.21 -12.43 15.51
C LEU A 114 -31.75 -12.23 15.17
N VAL A 115 -30.83 -12.56 16.09
CA VAL A 115 -29.39 -12.48 15.84
C VAL A 115 -29.00 -13.53 14.80
N ALA A 116 -29.52 -14.76 14.92
CA ALA A 116 -29.27 -15.80 13.94
C ALA A 116 -29.73 -15.40 12.54
N GLU A 117 -30.92 -14.80 12.40
CA GLU A 117 -31.42 -14.30 11.11
C GLU A 117 -30.50 -13.25 10.50
N ILE A 118 -30.02 -12.26 11.29
CA ILE A 118 -29.12 -11.23 10.85
C ILE A 118 -27.79 -11.84 10.34
N ILE A 119 -27.21 -12.77 11.12
CA ILE A 119 -25.95 -13.46 10.73
C ILE A 119 -26.16 -14.23 9.44
N LEU A 120 -27.24 -15.06 9.35
CA LEU A 120 -27.49 -15.87 8.16
C LEU A 120 -27.81 -15.04 6.92
N LYS A 121 -28.48 -13.90 7.08
CA LYS A 121 -28.68 -12.93 6.01
C LYS A 121 -27.35 -12.40 5.52
N LYS A 122 -26.45 -11.95 6.42
CA LYS A 122 -25.12 -11.48 6.06
C LYS A 122 -24.31 -12.54 5.31
N VAL A 123 -24.31 -13.78 5.80
CA VAL A 123 -23.63 -14.92 5.14
C VAL A 123 -24.22 -15.18 3.74
N SER A 124 -25.54 -15.13 3.60
CA SER A 124 -26.21 -15.30 2.29
C SER A 124 -25.86 -14.17 1.32
N ASP A 125 -25.73 -12.95 1.82
CA ASP A 125 -25.34 -11.80 0.99
C ASP A 125 -23.87 -11.91 0.57
N ASN A 126 -22.97 -12.35 1.46
CA ASN A 126 -21.56 -12.66 1.15
C ASN A 126 -21.45 -13.76 0.07
N GLU A 127 -22.26 -14.83 0.17
CA GLU A 127 -22.28 -15.90 -0.83
C GLU A 127 -22.72 -15.38 -2.21
N LYS A 128 -23.78 -14.55 -2.25
CA LYS A 128 -24.26 -13.93 -3.50
C LYS A 128 -23.17 -13.05 -4.09
N GLU A 129 -22.58 -12.17 -3.29
CA GLU A 129 -21.50 -11.29 -3.71
C GLU A 129 -20.32 -12.10 -4.29
N ARG A 130 -19.88 -13.16 -3.62
CA ARG A 130 -18.82 -14.04 -4.10
C ARG A 130 -19.17 -14.69 -5.44
N LYS A 131 -20.39 -15.22 -5.59
CA LYS A 131 -20.83 -15.86 -6.83
C LYS A 131 -20.94 -14.86 -8.00
N GLU A 132 -21.46 -13.66 -7.74
CA GLU A 132 -21.50 -12.57 -8.72
C GLU A 132 -20.10 -12.16 -9.14
N MET A 133 -19.20 -12.00 -8.15
CA MET A 133 -17.80 -11.66 -8.37
C MET A 133 -17.06 -12.70 -9.19
N ALA A 134 -17.27 -14.00 -8.90
CA ALA A 134 -16.65 -15.08 -9.69
C ALA A 134 -17.13 -15.06 -11.15
N GLY A 135 -18.41 -14.75 -11.37
CA GLY A 135 -18.96 -14.56 -12.72
C GLY A 135 -18.32 -13.39 -13.46
N LEU A 136 -18.21 -12.22 -12.79
CA LEU A 136 -17.59 -11.04 -13.35
C LEU A 136 -16.08 -11.23 -13.60
N ALA A 137 -15.37 -11.86 -12.65
CA ALA A 137 -13.97 -12.19 -12.81
C ALA A 137 -13.72 -13.10 -14.04
N LYS A 138 -14.60 -14.10 -14.26
CA LYS A 138 -14.52 -14.96 -15.45
C LYS A 138 -14.67 -14.16 -16.74
N VAL A 139 -15.66 -13.28 -16.82
CA VAL A 139 -15.89 -12.42 -17.99
C VAL A 139 -14.71 -11.45 -18.19
N ALA A 140 -14.20 -10.87 -17.11
CA ALA A 140 -13.04 -9.98 -17.16
C ALA A 140 -11.79 -10.72 -17.66
N ARG A 141 -11.51 -11.94 -17.17
CA ARG A 141 -10.41 -12.78 -17.64
C ARG A 141 -10.54 -13.15 -19.14
N GLU A 142 -11.74 -13.45 -19.60
CA GLU A 142 -11.96 -13.73 -21.04
C GLU A 142 -11.70 -12.48 -21.89
N ARG A 143 -12.11 -11.29 -21.41
CA ARG A 143 -11.77 -10.01 -22.04
C ARG A 143 -10.27 -9.74 -22.03
N ASN A 144 -9.61 -9.97 -20.88
CA ASN A 144 -8.16 -9.79 -20.73
C ASN A 144 -7.36 -10.75 -21.59
N LYS A 145 -7.77 -12.02 -21.71
CA LYS A 145 -7.13 -12.97 -22.64
C LYS A 145 -7.19 -12.49 -24.09
N LYS A 146 -8.28 -11.82 -24.49
CA LYS A 146 -8.40 -11.20 -25.80
C LYS A 146 -7.62 -9.88 -25.89
N ALA A 147 -7.51 -9.12 -24.80
CA ALA A 147 -6.80 -7.84 -24.73
C ALA A 147 -5.30 -7.97 -24.42
N ASN A 148 -4.86 -9.07 -23.76
CA ASN A 148 -3.44 -9.31 -23.40
C ASN A 148 -2.48 -9.43 -24.59
N LEU A 149 -2.98 -9.70 -25.78
CA LEU A 149 -2.20 -9.55 -27.01
C LEU A 149 -1.87 -8.07 -27.31
N HIS A 150 -2.55 -7.09 -26.68
CA HIS A 150 -2.39 -5.66 -26.96
C HIS A 150 -2.70 -4.76 -25.74
N ASN A 151 -2.21 -5.10 -24.54
CA ASN A 151 -2.30 -4.15 -23.42
C ASN A 151 -1.39 -2.94 -23.71
N ARG A 152 -1.91 -1.94 -24.42
CA ARG A 152 -1.15 -0.73 -24.79
C ARG A 152 -0.67 0.08 -23.59
N LYS A 153 -1.23 -0.18 -22.42
CA LYS A 153 -0.90 0.53 -21.16
C LYS A 153 0.28 -0.09 -20.42
N LEU A 154 0.54 -1.39 -20.60
CA LEU A 154 1.64 -2.08 -19.96
C LEU A 154 2.86 -2.15 -20.89
N ARG A 155 3.97 -1.62 -20.43
CA ARG A 155 5.30 -1.84 -20.98
C ARG A 155 6.02 -2.78 -20.02
N ASP A 156 5.88 -4.07 -20.26
CA ASP A 156 6.34 -5.12 -19.35
C ASP A 156 7.87 -5.21 -19.27
N CYS A 157 8.38 -5.87 -18.22
CA CYS A 157 9.79 -6.27 -18.07
C CYS A 157 9.95 -7.77 -18.36
N ARG A 158 11.18 -8.23 -18.38
CA ARG A 158 11.51 -9.62 -18.73
C ARG A 158 11.49 -10.56 -17.53
N VAL A 159 11.80 -10.06 -16.34
CA VAL A 159 11.91 -10.85 -15.09
C VAL A 159 10.79 -10.42 -14.15
N HIS A 160 10.08 -11.39 -13.62
CA HIS A 160 8.97 -11.17 -12.69
C HIS A 160 9.25 -11.86 -11.35
N LEU A 161 8.58 -11.40 -10.29
CA LEU A 161 8.71 -11.96 -8.94
C LEU A 161 8.34 -13.45 -8.90
N ASN A 162 7.32 -13.85 -9.66
CA ASN A 162 6.80 -15.22 -9.72
C ASN A 162 7.54 -16.13 -10.72
N ASP A 163 8.63 -15.70 -11.30
CA ASP A 163 9.44 -16.53 -12.19
C ASP A 163 10.12 -17.67 -11.41
N ALA A 164 10.07 -18.88 -11.95
CA ALA A 164 10.60 -20.06 -11.26
C ALA A 164 12.14 -20.11 -11.17
N ARG A 165 12.85 -19.31 -11.97
CA ARG A 165 14.32 -19.30 -12.07
C ARG A 165 14.85 -17.90 -12.27
N GLY A 166 15.97 -17.60 -11.61
CA GLY A 166 16.70 -16.34 -11.75
C GLY A 166 17.17 -15.81 -10.39
N ASN A 167 17.82 -14.66 -10.41
CA ASN A 167 18.33 -13.96 -9.22
C ASN A 167 17.91 -12.48 -9.17
N LEU A 168 17.09 -12.04 -10.12
CA LEU A 168 16.64 -10.64 -10.24
C LEU A 168 15.15 -10.45 -9.91
N GLN A 169 14.47 -11.48 -9.41
CA GLN A 169 13.03 -11.42 -9.13
C GLN A 169 12.70 -10.36 -8.10
N GLU A 170 13.52 -10.20 -7.06
CA GLU A 170 13.35 -9.21 -6.01
C GLU A 170 13.57 -7.77 -6.48
N GLU A 171 14.27 -7.60 -7.61
CA GLU A 171 14.47 -6.29 -8.24
C GLU A 171 13.28 -5.90 -9.13
N SER A 172 12.39 -6.86 -9.44
CA SER A 172 11.25 -6.60 -10.32
C SER A 172 10.33 -5.53 -9.77
N CYS A 173 10.00 -4.54 -10.59
CA CYS A 173 9.08 -3.49 -10.20
C CYS A 173 8.21 -3.00 -11.37
N ILE A 174 7.07 -2.40 -11.02
CA ILE A 174 6.19 -1.75 -11.97
C ILE A 174 5.95 -0.30 -11.53
N PHE A 175 6.16 0.65 -12.43
CA PHE A 175 5.82 2.05 -12.24
C PHE A 175 4.41 2.30 -12.74
N ILE A 176 3.52 2.78 -11.88
CA ILE A 176 2.18 3.24 -12.22
C ILE A 176 2.27 4.75 -12.41
N THR A 177 2.07 5.22 -13.65
CA THR A 177 2.29 6.61 -14.04
C THR A 177 1.01 7.32 -14.43
N GLU A 178 1.01 8.64 -14.29
CA GLU A 178 -0.02 9.50 -14.82
C GLU A 178 0.21 9.79 -16.31
N GLY A 179 -0.60 9.16 -17.16
CA GLY A 179 -0.61 9.45 -18.60
C GLY A 179 0.62 8.98 -19.39
N ASP A 180 0.57 9.25 -20.68
CA ASP A 180 1.55 8.71 -21.64
C ASP A 180 2.88 9.49 -21.63
N SER A 181 2.90 10.75 -21.20
CA SER A 181 4.11 11.57 -21.18
C SER A 181 5.12 11.06 -20.15
N ALA A 182 4.71 10.94 -18.88
CA ALA A 182 5.53 10.37 -17.80
C ALA A 182 5.90 8.92 -18.10
N SER A 183 4.95 8.11 -18.58
CA SER A 183 5.17 6.73 -19.03
C SER A 183 6.24 6.66 -20.12
N GLY A 184 6.23 7.58 -21.08
CA GLY A 184 7.21 7.64 -22.16
C GLY A 184 8.62 7.92 -21.67
N SER A 185 8.80 8.84 -20.73
CA SER A 185 10.11 9.17 -20.12
C SER A 185 10.68 7.98 -19.36
N ILE A 186 9.87 7.35 -18.49
CA ILE A 186 10.30 6.16 -17.75
C ILE A 186 10.58 4.99 -18.69
N THR A 187 9.73 4.74 -19.70
CA THR A 187 9.91 3.64 -20.66
C THR A 187 11.25 3.73 -21.41
N LYS A 188 11.70 4.94 -21.74
CA LYS A 188 12.99 5.16 -22.43
C LYS A 188 14.19 5.00 -21.51
N SER A 189 14.00 5.22 -20.21
CA SER A 189 15.07 5.26 -19.20
C SER A 189 15.24 3.97 -18.42
N ARG A 190 14.19 3.14 -18.34
CA ARG A 190 14.08 1.98 -17.47
C ARG A 190 15.03 0.83 -17.79
N ASN A 191 15.33 0.02 -16.81
CA ASN A 191 15.91 -1.30 -17.02
C ASN A 191 14.82 -2.27 -17.55
N VAL A 192 14.94 -2.67 -18.81
CA VAL A 192 13.95 -3.54 -19.48
C VAL A 192 13.87 -4.92 -18.82
N ASN A 193 14.91 -5.34 -18.10
CA ASN A 193 14.90 -6.67 -17.46
C ASN A 193 14.00 -6.69 -16.21
N THR A 194 14.04 -5.66 -15.38
CA THR A 194 13.40 -5.69 -14.05
C THR A 194 12.33 -4.61 -13.84
N GLN A 195 12.20 -3.63 -14.74
CA GLN A 195 11.30 -2.50 -14.57
C GLN A 195 10.20 -2.49 -15.62
N ALA A 196 8.95 -2.57 -15.20
CA ALA A 196 7.77 -2.42 -16.03
C ALA A 196 7.12 -1.04 -15.83
N VAL A 197 6.29 -0.61 -16.76
CA VAL A 197 5.54 0.65 -16.68
C VAL A 197 4.09 0.41 -17.06
N PHE A 198 3.18 0.92 -16.24
CA PHE A 198 1.74 0.95 -16.50
C PHE A 198 1.24 2.39 -16.52
N SER A 199 0.62 2.79 -17.63
CA SER A 199 0.11 4.15 -17.82
C SER A 199 -1.37 4.23 -17.46
N LEU A 200 -1.72 5.07 -16.46
CA LEU A 200 -3.10 5.42 -16.14
C LEU A 200 -3.64 6.43 -17.17
N ARG A 201 -4.94 6.41 -17.40
CA ARG A 201 -5.61 7.36 -18.27
C ARG A 201 -6.31 8.45 -17.44
N GLY A 202 -5.53 9.41 -16.98
CA GLY A 202 -6.01 10.46 -16.07
C GLY A 202 -6.23 9.96 -14.64
N LYS A 203 -7.07 10.67 -13.89
CA LYS A 203 -7.37 10.34 -12.49
C LYS A 203 -8.21 9.07 -12.41
N PRO A 204 -7.78 8.05 -11.65
CA PRO A 204 -8.56 6.83 -11.44
C PRO A 204 -9.83 7.12 -10.61
N LEU A 205 -10.78 6.18 -10.68
CA LEU A 205 -12.01 6.27 -9.90
C LEU A 205 -11.72 6.23 -8.40
N ASN A 206 -12.38 7.11 -7.62
CA ASN A 206 -12.42 6.97 -6.18
C ASN A 206 -13.24 5.73 -5.80
N CYS A 207 -12.58 4.71 -5.30
CA CYS A 207 -13.19 3.42 -4.97
C CYS A 207 -13.55 3.27 -3.49
N PHE A 208 -13.40 4.33 -2.68
CA PHE A 208 -13.75 4.28 -1.26
C PHE A 208 -15.23 3.91 -1.07
N GLY A 209 -15.50 2.92 -0.22
CA GLY A 209 -16.85 2.41 0.05
C GLY A 209 -17.51 1.63 -1.09
N LEU A 210 -16.80 1.39 -2.21
CA LEU A 210 -17.30 0.57 -3.31
C LEU A 210 -16.91 -0.90 -3.10
N THR A 211 -17.70 -1.79 -3.72
CA THR A 211 -17.41 -3.22 -3.70
C THR A 211 -16.33 -3.59 -4.72
N LYS A 212 -15.67 -4.74 -4.54
CA LYS A 212 -14.65 -5.24 -5.48
C LYS A 212 -15.16 -5.45 -6.90
N LYS A 213 -16.48 -5.47 -7.11
CA LYS A 213 -17.14 -5.50 -8.42
C LYS A 213 -16.62 -4.39 -9.34
N VAL A 214 -16.37 -3.21 -8.79
CA VAL A 214 -15.84 -2.06 -9.54
C VAL A 214 -14.48 -2.36 -10.17
N CYS A 215 -13.65 -3.21 -9.56
CA CYS A 215 -12.36 -3.60 -10.11
C CYS A 215 -12.48 -4.34 -11.46
N TYR A 216 -13.55 -5.06 -11.65
CA TYR A 216 -13.80 -5.83 -12.88
C TYR A 216 -14.59 -5.04 -13.92
N GLU A 217 -15.41 -4.09 -13.49
CA GLU A 217 -16.21 -3.24 -14.37
C GLU A 217 -15.44 -2.03 -14.89
N ASN A 218 -14.53 -1.48 -14.08
CA ASN A 218 -13.66 -0.38 -14.47
C ASN A 218 -12.47 -0.91 -15.28
N GLU A 219 -12.30 -0.42 -16.51
CA GLU A 219 -11.26 -0.89 -17.43
C GLU A 219 -9.84 -0.66 -16.87
N GLU A 220 -9.57 0.50 -16.25
CA GLU A 220 -8.26 0.82 -15.67
C GLU A 220 -7.88 -0.16 -14.58
N PHE A 221 -8.78 -0.35 -13.61
CA PHE A 221 -8.54 -1.27 -12.49
C PHE A 221 -8.47 -2.73 -12.94
N ASN A 222 -9.29 -3.11 -13.90
CA ASN A 222 -9.25 -4.46 -14.47
C ASN A 222 -7.90 -4.76 -15.14
N LEU A 223 -7.42 -3.82 -15.99
CA LEU A 223 -6.11 -3.95 -16.64
C LEU A 223 -4.94 -3.89 -15.65
N LEU A 224 -5.05 -3.09 -14.59
CA LEU A 224 -4.02 -3.02 -13.55
C LEU A 224 -3.94 -4.31 -12.74
N GLN A 225 -5.09 -4.88 -12.33
CA GLN A 225 -5.11 -6.18 -11.64
C GLN A 225 -4.49 -7.29 -12.50
N ALA A 226 -4.84 -7.33 -13.79
CA ALA A 226 -4.27 -8.29 -14.73
C ALA A 226 -2.76 -8.08 -14.91
N ALA A 227 -2.29 -6.84 -14.99
CA ALA A 227 -0.86 -6.52 -15.07
C ALA A 227 -0.10 -6.99 -13.83
N LEU A 228 -0.68 -6.79 -12.64
CA LEU A 228 -0.11 -7.21 -11.37
C LEU A 228 -0.29 -8.71 -11.08
N ASN A 229 -1.23 -9.37 -11.77
CA ASN A 229 -1.67 -10.76 -11.52
C ASN A 229 -2.19 -10.99 -10.10
N ILE A 230 -3.07 -10.09 -9.64
CA ILE A 230 -3.65 -10.11 -8.28
C ILE A 230 -5.17 -10.35 -8.28
N GLU A 231 -5.73 -10.86 -9.36
CA GLU A 231 -7.18 -11.13 -9.48
C GLU A 231 -7.65 -12.15 -8.44
N ASP A 232 -6.85 -13.18 -8.17
CA ASP A 232 -7.14 -14.27 -7.23
C ASP A 232 -6.42 -14.12 -5.87
N GLY A 233 -5.81 -12.98 -5.63
CA GLY A 233 -5.00 -12.72 -4.45
C GLY A 233 -3.56 -12.37 -4.83
N ILE A 234 -2.70 -12.16 -3.83
CA ILE A 234 -1.35 -11.65 -4.06
C ILE A 234 -0.27 -12.73 -4.23
N ASP A 235 -0.64 -14.01 -4.08
CA ASP A 235 0.35 -15.12 -4.18
C ASP A 235 0.95 -15.25 -5.59
N GLY A 236 0.24 -14.75 -6.60
CA GLY A 236 0.70 -14.69 -7.98
C GLY A 236 1.32 -13.36 -8.41
N LEU A 237 1.63 -12.48 -7.45
CA LEU A 237 2.15 -11.14 -7.75
C LEU A 237 3.35 -11.17 -8.68
N ARG A 238 3.30 -10.38 -9.76
CA ARG A 238 4.34 -10.37 -10.80
C ARG A 238 5.52 -9.48 -10.49
N TYR A 239 5.34 -8.44 -9.68
CA TYR A 239 6.40 -7.47 -9.40
C TYR A 239 6.59 -7.31 -7.90
N ASN A 240 7.83 -7.38 -7.44
CA ASN A 240 8.15 -7.21 -6.02
C ASN A 240 7.79 -5.82 -5.50
N LYS A 241 7.97 -4.79 -6.34
CA LYS A 241 7.63 -3.40 -5.97
C LYS A 241 6.59 -2.82 -6.93
N VAL A 242 5.50 -2.33 -6.37
CA VAL A 242 4.45 -1.57 -7.06
C VAL A 242 4.64 -0.11 -6.72
N ILE A 243 5.13 0.67 -7.66
CA ILE A 243 5.62 2.02 -7.44
C ILE A 243 4.65 3.03 -8.08
N VAL A 244 4.02 3.86 -7.27
CA VAL A 244 3.20 4.98 -7.76
C VAL A 244 4.13 6.14 -8.12
N ALA A 245 4.21 6.45 -9.42
CA ALA A 245 5.07 7.47 -9.99
C ALA A 245 4.21 8.55 -10.65
N THR A 246 3.89 9.59 -9.92
CA THR A 246 3.06 10.73 -10.34
C THR A 246 3.81 12.03 -10.20
N ASP A 247 3.32 13.05 -10.88
CA ASP A 247 3.86 14.39 -10.82
C ASP A 247 3.87 14.95 -9.38
N ALA A 248 4.72 15.92 -9.12
CA ALA A 248 4.87 16.54 -7.79
C ALA A 248 3.87 17.70 -7.57
N ASP A 249 2.77 17.71 -8.29
CA ASP A 249 1.71 18.71 -8.20
C ASP A 249 0.48 18.17 -7.44
N VAL A 250 -0.56 19.02 -7.30
CA VAL A 250 -1.80 18.65 -6.58
C VAL A 250 -2.57 17.53 -7.27
N ASP A 251 -2.49 17.41 -8.59
CA ASP A 251 -3.15 16.36 -9.36
C ASP A 251 -2.45 15.01 -9.15
N GLY A 252 -1.11 15.01 -9.20
CA GLY A 252 -0.31 13.83 -8.89
C GLY A 252 -0.47 13.35 -7.45
N MET A 253 -0.57 14.26 -6.47
CA MET A 253 -0.89 13.91 -5.08
C MET A 253 -2.27 13.28 -4.97
N HIS A 254 -3.27 13.79 -5.69
CA HIS A 254 -4.60 13.21 -5.72
C HIS A 254 -4.60 11.80 -6.32
N ILE A 255 -3.87 11.56 -7.42
CA ILE A 255 -3.72 10.24 -8.02
C ILE A 255 -3.05 9.26 -7.04
N ARG A 256 -2.01 9.69 -6.31
CA ARG A 256 -1.39 8.86 -5.25
C ARG A 256 -2.42 8.41 -4.23
N LEU A 257 -3.24 9.35 -3.72
CA LEU A 257 -4.26 9.05 -2.73
C LEU A 257 -5.33 8.10 -3.28
N LEU A 258 -5.77 8.29 -4.53
CA LEU A 258 -6.72 7.39 -5.20
C LEU A 258 -6.15 5.97 -5.36
N MET A 259 -4.87 5.85 -5.73
CA MET A 259 -4.20 4.54 -5.87
C MET A 259 -3.98 3.85 -4.53
N ILE A 260 -3.57 4.61 -3.49
CA ILE A 260 -3.46 4.07 -2.12
C ILE A 260 -4.83 3.59 -1.62
N THR A 261 -5.89 4.37 -1.87
CA THR A 261 -7.27 3.99 -1.53
C THR A 261 -7.67 2.69 -2.23
N PHE A 262 -7.35 2.53 -3.50
CA PHE A 262 -7.60 1.30 -4.25
C PHE A 262 -6.90 0.09 -3.62
N PHE A 263 -5.62 0.22 -3.27
CA PHE A 263 -4.88 -0.87 -2.64
C PHE A 263 -5.39 -1.17 -1.22
N LEU A 264 -5.68 -0.15 -0.42
CA LEU A 264 -6.23 -0.33 0.93
C LEU A 264 -7.60 -0.99 0.92
N GLN A 265 -8.46 -0.58 -0.01
CA GLN A 265 -9.83 -1.08 -0.11
C GLN A 265 -9.90 -2.53 -0.59
N PHE A 266 -9.09 -2.91 -1.59
CA PHE A 266 -9.25 -4.19 -2.29
C PHE A 266 -8.08 -5.15 -2.12
N PHE A 267 -6.89 -4.65 -1.85
CA PHE A 267 -5.65 -5.43 -1.78
C PHE A 267 -4.75 -5.00 -0.60
N PRO A 268 -5.29 -4.90 0.64
CA PRO A 268 -4.53 -4.42 1.78
C PRO A 268 -3.28 -5.25 2.07
N GLU A 269 -3.27 -6.51 1.67
CA GLU A 269 -2.11 -7.40 1.84
C GLU A 269 -0.88 -6.93 1.04
N LEU A 270 -1.05 -6.23 -0.09
CA LEU A 270 0.07 -5.63 -0.82
C LEU A 270 0.82 -4.59 0.02
N ILE A 271 0.08 -3.78 0.79
CA ILE A 271 0.67 -2.78 1.68
C ILE A 271 1.25 -3.46 2.92
N LYS A 272 0.53 -4.38 3.54
CA LYS A 272 0.99 -5.11 4.74
C LYS A 272 2.27 -5.91 4.49
N LYS A 273 2.43 -6.49 3.30
CA LYS A 273 3.64 -7.22 2.90
C LYS A 273 4.74 -6.31 2.32
N GLY A 274 4.49 -4.99 2.26
CA GLY A 274 5.51 -4.01 1.90
C GLY A 274 5.82 -3.90 0.41
N HIS A 275 4.84 -4.21 -0.45
CA HIS A 275 5.03 -4.16 -1.91
C HIS A 275 4.71 -2.79 -2.54
N VAL A 276 4.04 -1.87 -1.81
CA VAL A 276 3.58 -0.59 -2.38
C VAL A 276 4.52 0.54 -1.99
N TYR A 277 4.93 1.33 -2.99
CA TYR A 277 5.87 2.44 -2.84
C TYR A 277 5.41 3.68 -3.59
N ILE A 278 5.90 4.84 -3.15
CA ILE A 278 5.79 6.11 -3.86
C ILE A 278 7.19 6.49 -4.36
N LEU A 279 7.28 6.84 -5.65
CA LEU A 279 8.52 7.33 -6.22
C LEU A 279 8.74 8.79 -5.78
N GLN A 280 9.89 9.05 -5.18
CA GLN A 280 10.35 10.41 -4.93
C GLN A 280 11.22 10.86 -6.11
N THR A 281 10.84 11.97 -6.72
CA THR A 281 11.61 12.61 -7.81
C THR A 281 12.07 13.99 -7.38
N PRO A 282 13.19 14.51 -7.90
CA PRO A 282 13.64 15.83 -7.54
C PRO A 282 12.63 16.90 -7.96
N LEU A 283 12.46 17.90 -7.09
CA LEU A 283 11.61 19.07 -7.35
C LEU A 283 12.35 20.16 -8.11
N PHE A 284 13.68 20.23 -7.89
CA PHE A 284 14.52 21.26 -8.51
C PHE A 284 15.82 20.69 -9.06
N ARG A 285 16.29 21.31 -10.13
CA ARG A 285 17.63 21.17 -10.65
C ARG A 285 18.33 22.51 -10.54
N VAL A 286 19.45 22.56 -9.81
CA VAL A 286 20.28 23.76 -9.64
C VAL A 286 21.61 23.53 -10.35
N ARG A 287 21.96 24.42 -11.26
CA ARG A 287 23.17 24.35 -12.07
C ARG A 287 24.07 25.55 -11.81
N GLY A 288 25.31 25.30 -11.39
CA GLY A 288 26.34 26.32 -11.23
C GLY A 288 27.42 26.18 -12.30
N ARG A 289 27.83 27.30 -12.92
CA ARG A 289 28.97 27.30 -13.85
C ARG A 289 30.26 27.15 -13.05
N LYS A 290 31.11 26.18 -13.39
CA LYS A 290 32.40 25.91 -12.72
C LYS A 290 33.30 27.17 -12.66
N SER A 291 33.24 28.02 -13.68
CA SER A 291 33.98 29.28 -13.72
C SER A 291 33.56 30.34 -12.70
N LYS A 292 32.31 30.25 -12.20
CA LYS A 292 31.74 31.14 -11.20
C LYS A 292 31.88 30.61 -9.76
N ILE A 293 32.24 29.33 -9.58
CA ILE A 293 32.38 28.67 -8.27
C ILE A 293 33.82 28.93 -7.78
N GLY A 294 33.97 29.35 -6.53
CA GLY A 294 35.28 29.53 -5.91
C GLY A 294 36.12 28.24 -5.91
N LYS A 295 37.44 28.35 -6.17
CA LYS A 295 38.32 27.18 -6.36
C LYS A 295 38.25 26.13 -5.21
N ALA A 296 38.21 26.58 -3.96
CA ALA A 296 38.12 25.67 -2.81
C ALA A 296 36.79 24.89 -2.82
N LYS A 297 35.67 25.58 -3.08
CA LYS A 297 34.34 25.01 -3.10
C LYS A 297 34.14 24.11 -4.33
N LEU A 298 34.71 24.50 -5.48
CA LEU A 298 34.72 23.68 -6.70
C LEU A 298 35.43 22.34 -6.47
N LYS A 299 36.55 22.35 -5.74
CA LYS A 299 37.30 21.12 -5.41
C LYS A 299 36.44 20.19 -4.51
N MET A 300 35.80 20.72 -3.47
CA MET A 300 34.90 19.94 -2.59
C MET A 300 33.72 19.33 -3.38
N LEU A 301 33.12 20.12 -4.29
CA LEU A 301 32.01 19.62 -5.10
C LEU A 301 32.46 18.57 -6.13
N GLN A 302 33.66 18.66 -6.65
CA GLN A 302 34.24 17.63 -7.54
C GLN A 302 34.54 16.35 -6.77
N GLU A 303 35.10 16.46 -5.56
CA GLU A 303 35.31 15.31 -4.66
C GLU A 303 33.96 14.65 -4.28
N ALA A 304 32.92 15.45 -4.03
CA ALA A 304 31.56 14.96 -3.78
C ALA A 304 30.96 14.24 -5.00
N VAL A 305 31.18 14.74 -6.22
CA VAL A 305 30.77 14.06 -7.47
C VAL A 305 31.48 12.71 -7.60
N GLU A 306 32.78 12.66 -7.36
CA GLU A 306 33.54 11.40 -7.44
C GLU A 306 33.12 10.40 -6.37
N GLU A 307 32.77 10.88 -5.18
CA GLU A 307 32.28 10.04 -4.08
C GLU A 307 30.86 9.54 -4.34
N THR A 308 29.98 10.39 -4.88
CA THR A 308 28.63 10.01 -5.30
C THR A 308 28.66 9.06 -6.49
N ASP A 309 29.56 9.24 -7.44
CA ASP A 309 29.74 8.30 -8.56
C ASP A 309 30.19 6.91 -8.04
N LYS A 310 31.04 6.85 -7.02
CA LYS A 310 31.46 5.58 -6.38
C LYS A 310 30.33 4.91 -5.55
N LYS A 311 29.46 5.70 -4.96
CA LYS A 311 28.34 5.23 -4.14
C LYS A 311 27.02 5.13 -4.94
N HIS A 312 27.08 5.36 -6.25
CA HIS A 312 25.92 5.42 -7.16
C HIS A 312 24.82 6.41 -6.72
N ASN A 313 25.12 7.37 -5.87
CA ASN A 313 24.17 8.38 -5.39
C ASN A 313 24.38 9.70 -6.15
N ARG A 314 23.65 9.90 -7.23
CA ARG A 314 23.84 11.03 -8.17
C ARG A 314 22.96 12.25 -7.87
N GLN A 315 22.85 12.65 -6.63
CA GLN A 315 22.27 13.97 -6.30
C GLN A 315 23.06 15.13 -6.86
N ILE A 316 24.34 14.90 -7.14
CA ILE A 316 25.24 15.87 -7.75
C ILE A 316 25.91 15.23 -8.96
N SER A 317 26.02 15.99 -10.06
CA SER A 317 26.71 15.57 -11.27
C SER A 317 27.56 16.70 -11.83
N ALA A 318 28.60 16.35 -12.58
CA ALA A 318 29.46 17.32 -13.23
C ALA A 318 29.49 17.12 -14.76
N SER A 319 29.30 18.19 -15.51
CA SER A 319 29.59 18.26 -16.96
C SER A 319 30.86 19.05 -17.22
N ALA A 320 31.23 19.29 -18.47
CA ALA A 320 32.40 20.06 -18.82
C ALA A 320 32.41 21.44 -18.13
N ASP A 321 31.29 22.18 -18.20
CA ASP A 321 31.20 23.58 -17.77
C ASP A 321 30.37 23.78 -16.48
N PHE A 322 29.58 22.79 -16.08
CA PHE A 322 28.60 22.91 -15.00
C PHE A 322 28.76 21.84 -13.93
N ILE A 323 28.37 22.20 -12.69
CA ILE A 323 27.97 21.26 -11.64
C ILE A 323 26.46 21.38 -11.47
N THR A 324 25.79 20.24 -11.39
CA THR A 324 24.34 20.13 -11.27
C THR A 324 24.02 19.42 -9.97
N GLN A 325 23.14 20.01 -9.17
CA GLN A 325 22.55 19.38 -7.99
C GLN A 325 21.05 19.20 -8.19
N TYR A 326 20.55 18.02 -7.80
CA TYR A 326 19.12 17.71 -7.80
C TYR A 326 18.61 17.77 -6.36
N CYS A 327 17.57 18.58 -6.15
CA CYS A 327 17.05 18.90 -4.83
C CYS A 327 15.61 18.37 -4.69
N TYR A 328 15.33 17.71 -3.60
CA TYR A 328 14.04 17.09 -3.29
C TYR A 328 13.22 17.92 -2.29
N SER A 329 13.78 19.01 -1.79
CA SER A 329 13.15 19.96 -0.89
C SER A 329 13.61 21.39 -1.15
N GLU A 330 12.85 22.35 -0.63
CA GLU A 330 13.24 23.77 -0.64
C GLU A 330 14.53 24.03 0.16
N ALA A 331 14.74 23.28 1.26
CA ALA A 331 15.95 23.37 2.06
C ALA A 331 17.18 22.93 1.27
N GLU A 332 17.09 21.78 0.56
CA GLU A 332 18.15 21.31 -0.34
C GLU A 332 18.42 22.32 -1.47
N ARG A 333 17.37 22.94 -2.02
CA ARG A 333 17.51 23.97 -3.04
C ARG A 333 18.29 25.19 -2.52
N LYS A 334 17.96 25.71 -1.34
CA LYS A 334 18.67 26.84 -0.72
C LYS A 334 20.14 26.51 -0.52
N GLN A 335 20.44 25.32 0.02
CA GLN A 335 21.81 24.86 0.21
C GLN A 335 22.56 24.75 -1.14
N ALA A 336 21.90 24.19 -2.16
CA ALA A 336 22.50 24.07 -3.49
C ALA A 336 22.82 25.43 -4.14
N ILE A 337 21.96 26.45 -3.92
CA ILE A 337 22.21 27.81 -4.39
C ILE A 337 23.47 28.39 -3.72
N GLU A 338 23.61 28.22 -2.40
CA GLU A 338 24.78 28.65 -1.68
C GLU A 338 26.04 27.90 -2.15
N ASP A 339 25.93 26.63 -2.47
CA ASP A 339 27.05 25.77 -2.86
C ASP A 339 27.53 26.02 -4.27
N LEU A 340 26.64 26.30 -5.19
CA LEU A 340 26.97 26.43 -6.62
C LEU A 340 27.38 27.85 -7.03
N GLY A 341 27.49 28.79 -6.10
CA GLY A 341 28.01 30.13 -6.31
C GLY A 341 26.97 31.15 -6.79
N PRO A 342 27.39 32.34 -7.17
CA PRO A 342 26.46 33.40 -7.51
C PRO A 342 25.73 33.09 -8.82
N ASP A 343 24.40 33.34 -8.81
CA ASP A 343 23.54 33.28 -9.98
C ASP A 343 23.51 31.90 -10.69
N PRO A 344 23.12 30.81 -9.94
CA PRO A 344 22.96 29.52 -10.55
C PRO A 344 21.66 29.44 -11.37
N GLU A 345 21.65 28.62 -12.40
CA GLU A 345 20.44 28.29 -13.16
C GLU A 345 19.55 27.34 -12.34
N ILE A 346 18.33 27.76 -12.05
CA ILE A 346 17.37 26.97 -11.30
C ILE A 346 16.23 26.54 -12.22
N THR A 347 15.98 25.23 -12.31
CA THR A 347 14.83 24.67 -13.00
C THR A 347 13.95 23.97 -11.98
N ARG A 348 12.67 24.31 -11.93
CA ARG A 348 11.66 23.58 -11.14
C ARG A 348 10.99 22.55 -12.04
N PHE A 349 10.99 21.30 -11.62
CA PHE A 349 10.24 20.24 -12.28
C PHE A 349 8.80 20.23 -11.77
N LYS A 350 7.84 20.42 -12.65
CA LYS A 350 6.42 20.36 -12.33
C LYS A 350 5.85 18.96 -12.57
N GLY A 351 6.37 18.28 -13.59
CA GLY A 351 5.95 16.94 -13.97
C GLY A 351 7.10 16.04 -14.38
N LEU A 352 6.89 14.73 -14.29
CA LEU A 352 7.86 13.70 -14.66
C LEU A 352 8.28 13.78 -16.14
N GLY A 353 7.38 14.28 -16.99
CA GLY A 353 7.64 14.46 -18.42
C GLY A 353 8.65 15.57 -18.74
N GLU A 354 8.94 16.47 -17.79
CA GLU A 354 9.92 17.57 -17.96
C GLU A 354 11.36 17.10 -17.72
N ILE A 355 11.53 15.95 -17.05
CA ILE A 355 12.84 15.35 -16.80
C ILE A 355 13.28 14.59 -18.06
N SER A 356 14.47 14.91 -18.58
CA SER A 356 14.99 14.21 -19.74
C SER A 356 15.19 12.71 -19.45
N PRO A 357 15.06 11.81 -20.45
CA PRO A 357 15.26 10.38 -20.22
C PRO A 357 16.64 10.02 -19.65
N ASP A 358 17.68 10.76 -20.00
CA ASP A 358 19.04 10.53 -19.50
C ASP A 358 19.17 10.91 -18.03
N GLU A 359 18.54 12.03 -17.60
CA GLU A 359 18.47 12.40 -16.19
C GLU A 359 17.56 11.41 -15.42
N PHE A 360 16.42 11.03 -16.01
CA PHE A 360 15.45 10.13 -15.38
C PHE A 360 16.04 8.75 -15.06
N ARG A 361 16.96 8.27 -15.90
CA ARG A 361 17.66 6.99 -15.69
C ARG A 361 18.36 6.92 -14.33
N HIS A 362 18.86 8.04 -13.83
CA HIS A 362 19.51 8.10 -12.52
C HIS A 362 18.51 7.99 -11.38
N PHE A 363 17.29 8.55 -11.53
CA PHE A 363 16.27 8.57 -10.46
C PHE A 363 15.50 7.26 -10.33
N ILE A 364 15.53 6.39 -11.33
CA ILE A 364 14.89 5.06 -11.31
C ILE A 364 15.90 3.90 -11.36
N GLY A 365 17.21 4.20 -11.33
CA GLY A 365 18.31 3.24 -11.30
C GLY A 365 18.63 2.76 -9.89
N GLU A 366 19.92 2.54 -9.61
CA GLU A 366 20.39 2.06 -8.30
C GLU A 366 20.10 3.03 -7.16
N ASP A 367 20.01 4.32 -7.45
CA ASP A 367 19.74 5.41 -6.48
C ASP A 367 18.26 5.77 -6.34
N ILE A 368 17.39 4.90 -6.80
CA ILE A 368 15.95 5.13 -6.72
C ILE A 368 15.50 5.44 -5.29
N ARG A 369 14.86 6.59 -5.09
CA ARG A 369 14.28 6.98 -3.81
C ARG A 369 12.83 6.55 -3.76
N LEU A 370 12.54 5.58 -2.89
CA LEU A 370 11.22 5.02 -2.68
C LEU A 370 10.77 5.26 -1.25
N GLU A 371 9.58 5.78 -1.11
CA GLU A 371 8.86 5.85 0.15
C GLU A 371 7.89 4.69 0.23
N GLN A 372 8.12 3.78 1.18
CA GLN A 372 7.26 2.61 1.37
C GLN A 372 5.95 3.02 2.04
N VAL A 373 4.83 2.62 1.46
CA VAL A 373 3.52 2.79 2.10
C VAL A 373 3.38 1.76 3.20
N THR A 374 3.27 2.21 4.45
CA THR A 374 3.18 1.37 5.64
C THR A 374 1.88 1.62 6.38
N LEU A 375 1.39 0.60 7.10
CA LEU A 375 0.26 0.69 8.00
C LEU A 375 0.76 0.44 9.43
N ASN A 376 0.62 1.43 10.29
CA ASN A 376 0.87 1.27 11.71
C ASN A 376 -0.38 0.75 12.41
N LYS A 377 -0.21 -0.06 13.46
CA LYS A 377 -1.35 -0.64 14.23
C LYS A 377 -2.20 0.42 14.94
N SER A 378 -1.64 1.61 15.20
CA SER A 378 -2.32 2.75 15.79
C SER A 378 -3.11 3.60 14.80
N ASP A 379 -2.94 3.37 13.49
CA ASP A 379 -3.53 4.22 12.48
C ASP A 379 -5.05 3.96 12.38
N GLN A 380 -5.83 5.01 12.55
CA GLN A 380 -7.27 5.01 12.29
C GLN A 380 -7.53 5.11 10.77
N VAL A 381 -6.99 4.16 10.02
CA VAL A 381 -6.99 4.18 8.54
C VAL A 381 -8.41 4.34 7.99
N ALA A 382 -9.39 3.65 8.57
CA ALA A 382 -10.78 3.74 8.13
C ALA A 382 -11.33 5.17 8.28
N GLY A 383 -11.07 5.83 9.43
CA GLY A 383 -11.50 7.22 9.68
C GLY A 383 -10.79 8.22 8.76
N LEU A 384 -9.49 8.03 8.51
CA LEU A 384 -8.74 8.88 7.58
C LEU A 384 -9.24 8.72 6.14
N LEU A 385 -9.48 7.48 5.70
CA LEU A 385 -10.05 7.24 4.37
C LEU A 385 -11.47 7.83 4.25
N GLU A 386 -12.31 7.68 5.26
CA GLU A 386 -13.64 8.29 5.27
C GLU A 386 -13.55 9.82 5.21
N TYR A 387 -12.64 10.42 5.98
CA TYR A 387 -12.42 11.86 5.97
C TYR A 387 -11.95 12.36 4.60
N TYR A 388 -10.88 11.78 4.03
CA TYR A 388 -10.30 12.27 2.77
C TYR A 388 -11.06 11.81 1.52
N MET A 389 -11.61 10.60 1.51
CA MET A 389 -12.17 9.95 0.31
C MET A 389 -13.68 9.76 0.40
N GLY A 390 -14.28 9.93 1.58
CA GLY A 390 -15.72 9.81 1.82
C GLY A 390 -16.54 11.00 1.30
N LYS A 391 -17.83 10.99 1.63
CA LYS A 391 -18.81 12.00 1.17
C LYS A 391 -18.92 13.24 2.07
N ASN A 392 -18.08 13.37 3.08
CA ASN A 392 -18.08 14.46 4.08
C ASN A 392 -17.44 15.75 3.55
N THR A 393 -17.89 16.24 2.40
CA THR A 393 -17.34 17.42 1.73
C THR A 393 -17.41 18.68 2.59
N MET A 394 -18.44 18.81 3.44
CA MET A 394 -18.61 19.98 4.32
C MET A 394 -17.50 20.09 5.37
N GLU A 395 -17.11 18.99 6.00
CA GLU A 395 -16.03 19.02 7.00
C GLU A 395 -14.69 19.41 6.36
N ARG A 396 -14.39 18.87 5.17
CA ARG A 396 -13.18 19.25 4.43
C ARG A 396 -13.21 20.71 3.97
N GLN A 397 -14.37 21.20 3.55
CA GLN A 397 -14.53 22.59 3.16
C GLN A 397 -14.31 23.52 4.36
N ASN A 398 -14.91 23.21 5.51
CA ASN A 398 -14.70 23.96 6.74
C ASN A 398 -13.23 23.95 7.15
N PHE A 399 -12.56 22.77 7.10
CA PHE A 399 -11.14 22.68 7.39
C PHE A 399 -10.29 23.58 6.48
N ILE A 400 -10.60 23.62 5.17
CA ILE A 400 -9.88 24.49 4.24
C ILE A 400 -10.12 25.96 4.58
N ILE A 401 -11.37 26.34 4.88
CA ILE A 401 -11.72 27.72 5.25
C ILE A 401 -11.02 28.15 6.55
N ASP A 402 -11.05 27.27 7.57
CA ASP A 402 -10.49 27.55 8.89
C ASP A 402 -8.96 27.63 8.90
N ASN A 403 -8.31 26.96 7.92
CA ASN A 403 -6.85 26.93 7.78
C ASN A 403 -6.35 27.70 6.54
N LEU A 404 -7.23 28.45 5.87
CA LEU A 404 -6.85 29.26 4.73
C LEU A 404 -6.04 30.47 5.21
N ILE A 405 -4.78 30.51 4.85
CA ILE A 405 -3.91 31.67 5.09
C ILE A 405 -3.83 32.42 3.77
N VAL A 406 -4.34 33.65 3.74
CA VAL A 406 -4.24 34.55 2.58
C VAL A 406 -2.87 35.22 2.63
N GLU A 407 -2.17 35.26 1.52
CA GLU A 407 -0.79 35.81 1.44
C GLU A 407 -0.74 37.28 1.87
N GLU A 408 -1.84 38.02 1.67
CA GLU A 408 -2.04 39.43 2.09
C GLU A 408 -2.14 39.61 3.62
N ASP A 409 -2.50 38.54 4.35
CA ASP A 409 -2.64 38.57 5.82
C ASP A 409 -1.32 38.25 6.54
N ARG A 410 -0.26 37.92 5.79
CA ARG A 410 1.07 37.63 6.35
C ARG A 410 1.88 38.90 6.51
N THR A 411 2.33 39.17 7.72
CA THR A 411 3.29 40.25 7.96
C THR A 411 4.67 39.85 7.42
N GLU A 412 5.47 40.84 7.01
CA GLU A 412 6.86 40.59 6.54
C GLU A 412 7.70 39.85 7.60
N GLU A 413 7.40 40.02 8.88
CA GLU A 413 8.05 39.32 10.00
C GLU A 413 7.69 37.83 10.05
N GLU A 414 6.41 37.46 9.84
CA GLU A 414 5.94 36.07 9.79
C GLU A 414 6.51 35.34 8.57
N MET A 415 6.61 36.00 7.42
CA MET A 415 7.26 35.44 6.23
C MET A 415 8.76 35.22 6.45
N GLN A 416 9.43 36.08 7.22
CA GLN A 416 10.84 35.90 7.58
C GLN A 416 11.07 34.83 8.65
N GLU A 417 10.17 34.66 9.62
CA GLU A 417 10.23 33.57 10.61
C GLU A 417 10.00 32.19 10.00
N GLU A 418 9.06 32.06 9.06
CA GLU A 418 8.82 30.81 8.33
C GLU A 418 9.98 30.45 7.41
N LEU A 419 10.60 31.45 6.79
CA LEU A 419 11.83 31.31 6.02
C LEU A 419 13.02 30.90 6.89
N ALA A 420 13.04 31.29 8.18
CA ALA A 420 14.10 30.94 9.13
C ALA A 420 13.88 29.59 9.83
N ASN A 421 12.64 29.06 9.85
CA ASN A 421 12.31 27.82 10.59
C ASN A 421 11.30 26.92 9.87
N PRO A 422 11.70 26.27 8.76
CA PRO A 422 10.80 25.48 7.92
C PRO A 422 10.26 24.19 8.55
N ALA A 423 10.60 23.90 9.82
CA ALA A 423 10.13 22.72 10.57
C ALA A 423 8.82 22.96 11.33
N LYS A 424 8.22 24.16 11.25
CA LYS A 424 6.95 24.50 11.91
C LYS A 424 5.78 24.75 10.95
N ALA A 425 6.00 24.60 9.63
CA ALA A 425 4.96 24.74 8.61
C ALA A 425 4.41 23.37 8.17
#